data_b2c95e4b014d90b91dcb99763feae617
#
_entry.id   b2c95e4b014d90b91dcb99763feae617
#
_cell.length_a   1.000
_cell.length_b   1.000
_cell.length_c   1.000
_cell.angle_alpha   90.00
_cell.angle_beta   90.00
_cell.angle_gamma   90.00
#
_symmetry.space_group_name_H-M   'P 1'
#
loop_
_entity.id
_entity.type
_entity.pdbx_description
1 polymer ?
#
loop_
_entity_poly.entity_id
_entity_poly.type
_entity_poly.pdbx_seq_one_letter_code
_entity_poly.pdbx_strand_id
1 'polypeptide(L)'
;EAIFKIAPPDSWFYETLNRAMNIVKEADGDIANAWMPLHNELFSTHRSTVAEALPEVFGCLMLENKSFKSGLILAGNFGRDADTIGAIAGAVLGAKYGAKNIPDKWKEKTRYPSGTCLSFTKGIDIFEYAEKLAALIC
;
A
#
# COMPACT_ATOMS: atom_id res chain seq x y z
N GLU A 1 0.00 -15.35 -2.33
CA GLU A 1 0.12 -16.70 -1.73
C GLU A 1 0.87 -16.74 -0.39
N ALA A 2 2.00 -16.01 -0.26
CA ALA A 2 2.79 -16.06 0.98
C ALA A 2 2.01 -15.59 2.22
N ILE A 3 1.19 -14.57 2.10
CA ILE A 3 0.44 -14.01 3.22
C ILE A 3 -0.62 -14.98 3.76
N PHE A 4 -1.20 -15.83 2.92
CA PHE A 4 -2.15 -16.86 3.35
C PHE A 4 -1.51 -17.96 4.20
N LYS A 5 -0.18 -18.13 4.13
CA LYS A 5 0.53 -19.12 4.96
C LYS A 5 0.71 -18.65 6.40
N ILE A 6 0.63 -17.34 6.63
CA ILE A 6 0.84 -16.74 7.95
C ILE A 6 -0.44 -16.15 8.55
N ALA A 7 -1.44 -15.85 7.73
CA ALA A 7 -2.74 -15.37 8.21
C ALA A 7 -3.51 -16.53 8.86
N PRO A 8 -4.03 -16.37 10.09
CA PRO A 8 -4.84 -17.40 10.72
C PRO A 8 -6.09 -17.71 9.88
N PRO A 9 -6.37 -18.98 9.51
CA PRO A 9 -7.45 -19.33 8.58
C PRO A 9 -8.84 -18.88 9.02
N ASP A 10 -9.09 -18.81 10.33
CA ASP A 10 -10.39 -18.45 10.91
C ASP A 10 -10.48 -16.96 11.28
N SER A 11 -9.47 -16.16 10.87
CA SER A 11 -9.47 -14.73 11.18
C SER A 11 -10.29 -13.92 10.18
N TRP A 12 -10.90 -12.86 10.67
CA TRP A 12 -11.55 -11.86 9.82
C TRP A 12 -10.59 -11.33 8.72
N PHE A 13 -9.32 -11.13 9.06
CA PHE A 13 -8.31 -10.73 8.07
C PHE A 13 -8.18 -11.75 6.92
N TYR A 14 -8.15 -13.04 7.23
CA TYR A 14 -8.08 -14.09 6.21
C TYR A 14 -9.31 -14.08 5.29
N GLU A 15 -10.49 -13.93 5.86
CA GLU A 15 -11.76 -13.84 5.13
C GLU A 15 -11.75 -12.64 4.16
N THR A 16 -11.45 -11.46 4.66
CA THR A 16 -11.43 -10.23 3.83
C THR A 16 -10.32 -10.26 2.77
N LEU A 17 -9.19 -10.86 3.07
CA LEU A 17 -8.13 -11.07 2.10
C LEU A 17 -8.57 -12.00 0.95
N ASN A 18 -9.22 -13.12 1.28
CA ASN A 18 -9.82 -14.01 0.27
C ASN A 18 -10.85 -13.27 -0.57
N ARG A 19 -11.68 -12.45 0.07
CA ARG A 19 -12.67 -11.64 -0.63
C ARG A 19 -12.02 -10.71 -1.64
N ALA A 20 -10.98 -9.95 -1.25
CA ALA A 20 -10.24 -9.07 -2.13
C ALA A 20 -9.65 -9.82 -3.33
N MET A 21 -9.05 -10.99 -3.09
CA MET A 21 -8.45 -11.83 -4.13
C MET A 21 -9.50 -12.32 -5.15
N ASN A 22 -10.67 -12.72 -4.66
CA ASN A 22 -11.75 -13.20 -5.52
C ASN A 22 -12.32 -12.05 -6.37
N ILE A 23 -12.55 -10.88 -5.80
CA ILE A 23 -13.01 -9.69 -6.53
C ILE A 23 -12.07 -9.36 -7.69
N VAL A 24 -10.75 -9.33 -7.43
CA VAL A 24 -9.77 -9.03 -8.48
C VAL A 24 -9.75 -10.11 -9.55
N LYS A 25 -9.91 -11.37 -9.18
CA LYS A 25 -9.97 -12.50 -10.10
C LYS A 25 -11.25 -12.48 -10.95
N GLU A 26 -12.40 -12.22 -10.35
CA GLU A 26 -13.70 -12.13 -11.03
C GLU A 26 -13.74 -10.95 -12.00
N ALA A 27 -13.04 -9.87 -11.68
CA ALA A 27 -12.86 -8.71 -12.55
C ALA A 27 -11.82 -8.93 -13.66
N ASP A 28 -11.18 -10.10 -13.74
CA ASP A 28 -10.08 -10.40 -14.67
C ASP A 28 -8.95 -9.35 -14.64
N GLY A 29 -8.70 -8.78 -13.47
CA GLY A 29 -7.72 -7.72 -13.26
C GLY A 29 -8.12 -6.36 -13.84
N ASP A 30 -9.35 -6.19 -14.30
CA ASP A 30 -9.87 -4.90 -14.76
C ASP A 30 -10.16 -3.98 -13.58
N ILE A 31 -9.50 -2.81 -13.57
CA ILE A 31 -9.62 -1.83 -12.48
C ILE A 31 -11.05 -1.31 -12.35
N ALA A 32 -11.73 -1.01 -13.46
CA ALA A 32 -13.07 -0.42 -13.43
C ALA A 32 -14.09 -1.39 -12.85
N ASN A 33 -13.96 -2.68 -13.17
CA ASN A 33 -14.84 -3.73 -12.67
C ASN A 33 -14.54 -4.11 -11.20
N ALA A 34 -13.28 -4.04 -10.78
CA ALA A 34 -12.88 -4.40 -9.42
C ALA A 34 -13.07 -3.28 -8.39
N TRP A 35 -13.01 -2.00 -8.83
CA TRP A 35 -12.94 -0.85 -7.93
C TRP A 35 -14.09 -0.77 -6.93
N MET A 36 -15.32 -0.74 -7.44
CA MET A 36 -16.49 -0.62 -6.57
C MET A 36 -16.73 -1.85 -5.69
N PRO A 37 -16.59 -3.09 -6.18
CA PRO A 37 -16.62 -4.26 -5.32
C PRO A 37 -15.58 -4.22 -4.19
N LEU A 38 -14.30 -3.94 -4.49
CA LEU A 38 -13.25 -3.82 -3.47
C LEU A 38 -13.63 -2.75 -2.43
N HIS A 39 -14.07 -1.59 -2.88
CA HIS A 39 -14.41 -0.47 -2.01
C HIS A 39 -15.61 -0.76 -1.10
N ASN A 40 -16.62 -1.48 -1.59
CA ASN A 40 -17.87 -1.70 -0.87
C ASN A 40 -17.85 -2.97 -0.02
N GLU A 41 -17.22 -4.03 -0.50
CA GLU A 41 -17.30 -5.35 0.13
C GLU A 41 -16.22 -5.58 1.20
N LEU A 42 -15.13 -4.79 1.16
CA LEU A 42 -14.13 -4.81 2.22
C LEU A 42 -14.43 -3.80 3.32
N PHE A 43 -15.50 -3.02 3.16
CA PHE A 43 -15.89 -1.99 4.13
C PHE A 43 -16.10 -2.56 5.53
N SER A 44 -15.53 -1.89 6.49
CA SER A 44 -15.74 -2.10 7.92
C SER A 44 -16.23 -0.83 8.59
N THR A 45 -17.09 -0.98 9.58
CA THR A 45 -17.51 0.13 10.45
C THR A 45 -16.38 0.60 11.36
N HIS A 46 -15.35 -0.21 11.52
CA HIS A 46 -14.14 0.09 12.27
C HIS A 46 -13.06 0.54 11.30
N ARG A 47 -12.98 1.83 11.06
CA ARG A 47 -12.01 2.43 10.13
C ARG A 47 -10.58 2.02 10.45
N SER A 48 -9.75 1.86 9.42
CA SER A 48 -8.31 1.60 9.54
C SER A 48 -7.95 0.30 10.25
N THR A 49 -8.84 -0.69 10.20
CA THR A 49 -8.49 -2.02 10.70
C THR A 49 -7.57 -2.76 9.73
N VAL A 50 -6.73 -3.63 10.26
CA VAL A 50 -5.86 -4.50 9.44
C VAL A 50 -6.67 -5.33 8.46
N ALA A 51 -7.86 -5.80 8.88
CA ALA A 51 -8.75 -6.62 8.06
C ALA A 51 -9.47 -5.84 6.95
N GLU A 52 -9.42 -4.51 6.94
CA GLU A 52 -9.87 -3.64 5.85
C GLU A 52 -8.68 -3.18 5.01
N ALA A 53 -7.75 -2.44 5.62
CA ALA A 53 -6.68 -1.74 4.91
C ALA A 53 -5.71 -2.67 4.15
N LEU A 54 -5.28 -3.79 4.74
CA LEU A 54 -4.34 -4.68 4.04
C LEU A 54 -4.95 -5.42 2.85
N PRO A 55 -6.18 -5.99 2.92
CA PRO A 55 -6.84 -6.54 1.74
C PRO A 55 -7.04 -5.52 0.62
N GLU A 56 -7.35 -4.26 0.94
CA GLU A 56 -7.44 -3.16 -0.02
C GLU A 56 -6.09 -2.86 -0.68
N VAL A 57 -5.01 -2.81 0.10
CA VAL A 57 -3.63 -2.69 -0.43
C VAL A 57 -3.31 -3.81 -1.41
N PHE A 58 -3.57 -5.06 -1.03
CA PHE A 58 -3.28 -6.20 -1.91
C PHE A 58 -4.16 -6.22 -3.14
N GLY A 59 -5.43 -5.85 -3.03
CA GLY A 59 -6.34 -5.67 -4.17
C GLY A 59 -5.78 -4.64 -5.15
N CYS A 60 -5.40 -3.46 -4.68
CA CYS A 60 -4.78 -2.43 -5.51
C CYS A 60 -3.48 -2.89 -6.18
N LEU A 61 -2.59 -3.57 -5.44
CA LEU A 61 -1.32 -4.07 -5.97
C LEU A 61 -1.50 -5.20 -6.98
N MET A 62 -2.57 -5.98 -6.88
CA MET A 62 -2.89 -7.01 -7.88
C MET A 62 -3.43 -6.39 -9.17
N LEU A 63 -4.24 -5.35 -9.06
CA LEU A 63 -4.82 -4.62 -10.20
C LEU A 63 -3.77 -3.80 -10.95
N GLU A 64 -2.89 -3.13 -10.22
CA GLU A 64 -1.90 -2.24 -10.84
C GLU A 64 -0.56 -2.32 -10.12
N ASN A 65 0.39 -2.98 -10.75
CA ASN A 65 1.76 -3.08 -10.24
C ASN A 65 2.83 -3.00 -11.35
N LYS A 66 2.50 -2.39 -12.50
CA LYS A 66 3.42 -2.27 -13.65
C LYS A 66 4.56 -1.30 -13.39
N SER A 67 4.34 -0.32 -12.52
CA SER A 67 5.36 0.63 -12.09
C SER A 67 5.11 1.11 -10.66
N PHE A 68 6.14 1.66 -10.01
CA PHE A 68 5.99 2.35 -8.72
C PHE A 68 4.91 3.44 -8.80
N LYS A 69 4.98 4.26 -9.85
CA LYS A 69 4.09 5.42 -10.01
C LYS A 69 2.63 5.00 -10.18
N SER A 70 2.35 4.09 -11.10
CA SER A 70 0.96 3.69 -11.39
C SER A 70 0.31 2.97 -10.22
N GLY A 71 1.02 2.05 -9.58
CA GLY A 71 0.51 1.34 -8.41
C GLY A 71 0.26 2.27 -7.21
N LEU A 72 1.16 3.23 -6.96
CA LEU A 72 0.96 4.18 -5.86
C LEU A 72 -0.18 5.18 -6.15
N ILE A 73 -0.37 5.60 -7.41
CA ILE A 73 -1.51 6.43 -7.81
C ILE A 73 -2.82 5.66 -7.57
N LEU A 74 -2.91 4.40 -7.97
CA LEU A 74 -4.11 3.61 -7.74
C LEU A 74 -4.40 3.50 -6.24
N ALA A 75 -3.44 3.10 -5.44
CA ALA A 75 -3.58 2.93 -3.99
C ALA A 75 -3.97 4.24 -3.29
N GLY A 76 -3.31 5.36 -3.62
CA GLY A 76 -3.59 6.67 -3.03
C GLY A 76 -4.93 7.29 -3.44
N ASN A 77 -5.52 6.84 -4.55
CA ASN A 77 -6.86 7.27 -4.99
C ASN A 77 -7.96 6.29 -4.58
N PHE A 78 -7.62 5.19 -3.93
CA PHE A 78 -8.62 4.18 -3.56
C PHE A 78 -9.73 4.75 -2.67
N GLY A 79 -9.44 5.75 -1.89
CA GLY A 79 -10.36 6.30 -0.91
C GLY A 79 -10.20 5.60 0.45
N ARG A 80 -11.20 5.65 1.30
CA ARG A 80 -11.17 5.06 2.63
C ARG A 80 -10.00 5.61 3.47
N ASP A 81 -9.14 4.75 3.97
CA ASP A 81 -7.92 5.09 4.68
C ASP A 81 -6.74 5.24 3.68
N ALA A 82 -6.94 6.12 2.69
CA ALA A 82 -6.06 6.24 1.52
C ALA A 82 -4.60 6.57 1.86
N ASP A 83 -4.33 7.26 2.96
CA ASP A 83 -2.98 7.54 3.44
C ASP A 83 -2.29 6.28 3.96
N THR A 84 -2.96 5.44 4.75
CA THR A 84 -2.44 4.13 5.18
C THR A 84 -2.27 3.19 3.99
N ILE A 85 -3.29 3.08 3.12
CA ILE A 85 -3.24 2.23 1.91
C ILE A 85 -2.07 2.67 1.02
N GLY A 86 -1.94 3.96 0.76
CA GLY A 86 -0.85 4.52 -0.02
C GLY A 86 0.53 4.32 0.61
N ALA A 87 0.66 4.47 1.93
CA ALA A 87 1.92 4.26 2.63
C ALA A 87 2.39 2.80 2.53
N ILE A 88 1.51 1.84 2.79
CA ILE A 88 1.85 0.41 2.73
C ILE A 88 2.12 -0.03 1.29
N ALA A 89 1.27 0.36 0.33
CA ALA A 89 1.49 0.09 -1.08
C ALA A 89 2.81 0.70 -1.57
N GLY A 90 3.13 1.93 -1.15
CA GLY A 90 4.38 2.60 -1.46
C GLY A 90 5.60 1.86 -0.93
N ALA A 91 5.54 1.31 0.28
CA ALA A 91 6.62 0.49 0.85
C ALA A 91 6.84 -0.79 0.03
N VAL A 92 5.77 -1.51 -0.32
CA VAL A 92 5.85 -2.75 -1.13
C VAL A 92 6.37 -2.46 -2.54
N LEU A 93 5.86 -1.41 -3.20
CA LEU A 93 6.30 -1.00 -4.52
C LEU A 93 7.74 -0.47 -4.50
N GLY A 94 8.13 0.23 -3.44
CA GLY A 94 9.50 0.69 -3.23
C GLY A 94 10.48 -0.47 -3.09
N ALA A 95 10.12 -1.50 -2.33
CA ALA A 95 10.91 -2.72 -2.22
C ALA A 95 11.03 -3.48 -3.56
N LYS A 96 9.94 -3.50 -4.34
CA LYS A 96 9.91 -4.17 -5.65
C LYS A 96 10.72 -3.44 -6.72
N TYR A 97 10.59 -2.12 -6.80
CA TYR A 97 11.12 -1.33 -7.92
C TYR A 97 12.38 -0.52 -7.57
N GLY A 98 12.65 -0.33 -6.29
CA GLY A 98 13.77 0.47 -5.80
C GLY A 98 13.57 1.98 -5.94
N ALA A 99 14.38 2.75 -5.22
CA ALA A 99 14.31 4.21 -5.15
C ALA A 99 14.49 4.92 -6.50
N LYS A 100 15.17 4.28 -7.46
CA LYS A 100 15.38 4.83 -8.81
C LYS A 100 14.08 5.01 -9.59
N ASN A 101 13.06 4.21 -9.28
CA ASN A 101 11.75 4.25 -9.97
C ASN A 101 10.74 5.19 -9.32
N ILE A 102 11.09 5.81 -8.19
CA ILE A 102 10.28 6.86 -7.58
C ILE A 102 10.45 8.15 -8.41
N PRO A 103 9.36 8.81 -8.86
CA PRO A 103 9.49 10.05 -9.63
C PRO A 103 10.29 11.12 -8.89
N ASP A 104 11.22 11.80 -9.57
CA ASP A 104 12.13 12.77 -8.94
C ASP A 104 11.38 13.88 -8.21
N LYS A 105 10.33 14.42 -8.81
CA LYS A 105 9.46 15.42 -8.16
C LYS A 105 8.84 14.95 -6.84
N TRP A 106 8.57 13.66 -6.71
CA TRP A 106 8.04 13.08 -5.47
C TRP A 106 9.15 12.94 -4.44
N LYS A 107 10.34 12.47 -4.85
CA LYS A 107 11.51 12.38 -3.99
C LYS A 107 11.86 13.76 -3.41
N GLU A 108 11.95 14.78 -4.25
CA GLU A 108 12.24 16.15 -3.82
C GLU A 108 11.22 16.68 -2.80
N LYS A 109 9.94 16.43 -3.07
CA LYS A 109 8.84 16.94 -2.24
C LYS A 109 8.71 16.26 -0.88
N THR A 110 9.08 14.97 -0.80
CA THR A 110 8.95 14.15 0.41
C THR A 110 10.23 13.97 1.18
N ARG A 111 11.36 14.43 0.66
CA ARG A 111 12.69 14.24 1.23
C ARG A 111 12.81 14.71 2.68
N TYR A 112 12.19 15.83 2.99
CA TYR A 112 12.24 16.44 4.32
C TYR A 112 10.83 16.53 4.91
N PRO A 113 10.46 15.64 5.85
CA PRO A 113 9.16 15.71 6.52
C PRO A 113 8.93 17.07 7.19
N SER A 114 7.69 17.55 7.13
CA SER A 114 7.30 18.82 7.75
C SER A 114 7.31 18.78 9.29
N GLY A 115 7.19 17.59 9.87
CA GLY A 115 7.04 17.39 11.31
C GLY A 115 5.65 17.76 11.85
N THR A 116 4.66 17.91 10.97
CA THR A 116 3.29 18.29 11.38
C THR A 116 2.66 17.26 12.31
N CYS A 117 2.73 15.98 11.96
CA CYS A 117 2.21 14.90 12.80
C CYS A 117 3.19 14.46 13.89
N LEU A 118 4.48 14.39 13.56
CA LEU A 118 5.54 13.92 14.43
C LEU A 118 6.68 14.97 14.42
N SER A 119 6.66 15.86 15.39
CA SER A 119 7.56 17.04 15.43
C SER A 119 9.05 16.69 15.38
N PHE A 120 9.45 15.54 15.94
CA PHE A 120 10.84 15.07 15.91
C PHE A 120 11.34 14.66 14.51
N THR A 121 10.44 14.48 13.54
CA THR A 121 10.81 14.14 12.15
C THR A 121 11.12 15.36 11.30
N LYS A 122 10.87 16.57 11.81
CA LYS A 122 11.04 17.82 11.06
C LYS A 122 12.46 17.97 10.50
N GLY A 123 12.55 18.06 9.18
CA GLY A 123 13.83 18.32 8.50
C GLY A 123 14.78 17.13 8.43
N ILE A 124 14.36 15.95 8.88
CA ILE A 124 15.14 14.72 8.69
C ILE A 124 15.23 14.41 7.20
N ASP A 125 16.42 14.12 6.70
CA ASP A 125 16.60 13.62 5.33
C ASP A 125 16.29 12.13 5.29
N ILE A 126 15.10 11.76 4.77
CA ILE A 126 14.65 10.36 4.73
C ILE A 126 15.54 9.48 3.83
N PHE A 127 16.21 10.04 2.82
CA PHE A 127 17.11 9.27 1.96
C PHE A 127 18.41 8.92 2.69
N GLU A 128 18.96 9.85 3.46
CA GLU A 128 20.12 9.59 4.30
C GLU A 128 19.85 8.48 5.33
N TYR A 129 18.66 8.49 5.93
CA TYR A 129 18.25 7.42 6.85
C TYR A 129 18.04 6.09 6.14
N ALA A 130 17.46 6.10 4.93
CA ALA A 130 17.31 4.89 4.12
C ALA A 130 18.67 4.28 3.75
N GLU A 131 19.66 5.10 3.39
CA GLU A 131 21.04 4.68 3.10
C GLU A 131 21.71 4.07 4.34
N LYS A 132 21.60 4.74 5.49
CA LYS A 132 22.11 4.22 6.77
C LYS A 132 21.47 2.88 7.14
N LEU A 133 20.15 2.75 6.95
CA LEU A 133 19.44 1.49 7.21
C LEU A 133 19.91 0.38 6.25
N ALA A 134 20.05 0.69 4.97
CA ALA A 134 20.55 -0.26 3.98
C ALA A 134 21.96 -0.76 4.31
N ALA A 135 22.82 0.11 4.80
CA ALA A 135 24.19 -0.25 5.21
C ALA A 135 24.27 -1.21 6.41
N LEU A 136 23.16 -1.40 7.15
CA LEU A 136 23.11 -2.39 8.25
C LEU A 136 22.78 -3.81 7.78
N ILE A 137 22.35 -3.95 6.52
CA ILE A 137 21.86 -5.22 5.95
C ILE A 137 22.90 -5.84 5.00
N CYS A 138 23.89 -5.05 4.56
CA CYS A 138 24.94 -5.46 3.62
C CYS A 138 26.22 -5.89 4.32
#